data_a9089c4c19218d519d6c61920f517262
#
_entry.id   a9089c4c19218d519d6c61920f517262
#
_cell.length_a   1.000
_cell.length_b   1.000
_cell.length_c   1.000
_cell.angle_alpha   90.00
_cell.angle_beta   90.00
_cell.angle_gamma   90.00
#
_symmetry.space_group_name_H-M   'P 1'
#
loop_
_entity.id
_entity.type
_entity.pdbx_description
1 polymer ?
#
loop_
_entity_poly.entity_id
_entity_poly.type
_entity_poly.pdbx_seq_one_letter_code
_entity_poly.pdbx_strand_id
1 'polypeptide(L)'
;DSLAKDSNAAPAISSAQLIAGGDKYVAEFDSTTVTGFLKAYKVKDDGDFEASPTWEAGAKLLETGSNARKIITNYGNGTSAGVAFRWDSLPADYQTQVQTGGAITVSAANAPKVVAYVRGDQSLEGLNGLRQRDGSLLGPIVNGTPWIQGPPSAEIYGSTGYADFFAKNKARQRVLWVPANDGMLHAFNVTTGEELFAYVPGALANRLVEIPLQRGTTARTKLAGANFTSGATENQPTGTVWPYVDGNPFTADVKVTSGADSVWRTYLLGTLGRGGKAVYALDVSMSADPLTTDPAVSYLSESNAASIFKWQFTSDDDADLGY
;
A
#
# COMPACT_ATOMS: atom_id res chain seq x y z
N ASP A 1 15.88 -31.53 9.42
CA ASP A 1 14.67 -30.79 9.86
C ASP A 1 14.78 -29.27 9.68
N SER A 2 15.44 -28.81 8.60
CA SER A 2 15.60 -27.38 8.31
C SER A 2 14.74 -26.88 7.15
N LEU A 3 13.74 -27.62 6.73
CA LEU A 3 12.85 -27.30 5.59
C LEU A 3 11.52 -26.65 5.98
N ALA A 4 11.34 -26.26 7.23
CA ALA A 4 10.07 -25.72 7.74
C ALA A 4 10.04 -24.18 7.90
N LYS A 5 11.02 -23.47 7.35
CA LYS A 5 10.96 -22.02 7.17
C LYS A 5 10.87 -21.73 5.68
N ASP A 6 9.75 -22.01 5.08
CA ASP A 6 9.45 -21.54 3.73
C ASP A 6 9.18 -20.04 3.75
N SER A 7 10.27 -19.25 3.81
CA SER A 7 10.21 -17.89 3.34
C SER A 7 10.14 -17.97 1.81
N ASN A 8 8.94 -17.81 1.26
CA ASN A 8 8.79 -17.71 -0.17
C ASN A 8 9.33 -16.35 -0.62
N ALA A 9 10.47 -16.35 -1.29
CA ALA A 9 11.03 -15.13 -1.85
C ALA A 9 10.15 -14.65 -3.01
N ALA A 10 9.59 -13.45 -2.87
CA ALA A 10 8.97 -12.75 -3.98
C ALA A 10 10.05 -12.20 -4.93
N PRO A 11 9.71 -11.85 -6.19
CA PRO A 11 10.69 -11.40 -7.16
C PRO A 11 11.46 -10.18 -6.65
N ALA A 12 12.79 -10.27 -6.70
CA ALA A 12 13.67 -9.16 -6.36
C ALA A 12 13.57 -8.07 -7.44
N ILE A 13 13.42 -6.82 -7.02
CA ILE A 13 13.54 -5.68 -7.93
C ILE A 13 14.85 -4.99 -7.67
N SER A 14 15.65 -4.93 -8.72
CA SER A 14 16.79 -4.02 -8.78
C SER A 14 16.32 -2.67 -9.35
N SER A 15 17.02 -1.58 -9.00
CA SER A 15 17.03 -0.39 -9.85
C SER A 15 17.29 -0.84 -11.30
N ALA A 16 16.69 -0.21 -12.30
CA ALA A 16 16.67 -0.64 -13.70
C ALA A 16 18.05 -0.97 -14.33
N GLN A 17 19.14 -0.65 -13.64
CA GLN A 17 20.50 -1.11 -13.89
C GLN A 17 21.18 -1.40 -12.55
N LEU A 18 21.74 -2.60 -12.40
CA LEU A 18 22.65 -2.93 -11.31
C LEU A 18 23.95 -2.18 -11.55
N ILE A 19 24.09 -1.02 -10.94
CA ILE A 19 25.33 -0.22 -10.95
C ILE A 19 25.91 -0.22 -9.54
N ALA A 20 27.23 -0.21 -9.46
CA ALA A 20 27.94 -0.08 -8.18
C ALA A 20 27.40 1.10 -7.38
N GLY A 21 27.11 0.89 -6.09
CA GLY A 21 26.47 1.88 -5.23
C GLY A 21 24.95 2.03 -5.39
N GLY A 22 24.32 1.32 -6.34
CA GLY A 22 22.87 1.23 -6.48
C GLY A 22 22.24 0.38 -5.35
N ASP A 23 20.93 0.30 -5.37
CA ASP A 23 20.16 -0.51 -4.40
C ASP A 23 19.43 -1.66 -5.11
N LYS A 24 19.39 -2.82 -4.45
CA LYS A 24 18.53 -3.95 -4.78
C LYS A 24 17.48 -4.07 -3.69
N TYR A 25 16.21 -4.14 -4.10
CA TYR A 25 15.09 -4.37 -3.18
C TYR A 25 14.63 -5.82 -3.29
N VAL A 26 14.54 -6.49 -2.16
CA VAL A 26 14.13 -7.90 -2.07
C VAL A 26 12.89 -7.98 -1.21
N ALA A 27 11.80 -8.46 -1.81
CA ALA A 27 10.58 -8.77 -1.09
C ALA A 27 10.58 -10.25 -0.70
N GLU A 28 10.20 -10.52 0.54
CA GLU A 28 10.07 -11.85 1.11
C GLU A 28 8.77 -11.91 1.93
N PHE A 29 8.24 -13.09 2.19
CA PHE A 29 7.15 -13.25 3.13
C PHE A 29 7.21 -14.58 3.87
N ASP A 30 6.66 -14.59 5.07
CA ASP A 30 6.43 -15.78 5.87
C ASP A 30 4.94 -16.12 5.85
N SER A 31 4.59 -17.23 5.21
CA SER A 31 3.19 -17.71 5.13
C SER A 31 2.67 -18.22 6.47
N THR A 32 3.55 -18.59 7.40
CA THR A 32 3.19 -19.08 8.73
C THR A 32 2.62 -17.97 9.60
N THR A 33 3.27 -16.80 9.55
CA THR A 33 2.88 -15.60 10.31
C THR A 33 2.06 -14.63 9.47
N VAL A 34 1.95 -14.84 8.16
CA VAL A 34 1.34 -13.90 7.18
C VAL A 34 2.03 -12.52 7.27
N THR A 35 3.34 -12.53 7.28
CA THR A 35 4.17 -11.32 7.45
C THR A 35 5.02 -11.11 6.21
N GLY A 36 5.11 -9.87 5.76
CA GLY A 36 5.98 -9.45 4.66
C GLY A 36 7.25 -8.78 5.14
N PHE A 37 8.27 -8.85 4.31
CA PHE A 37 9.54 -8.17 4.51
C PHE A 37 9.97 -7.53 3.20
N LEU A 38 10.52 -6.33 3.28
CA LEU A 38 11.11 -5.64 2.14
C LEU A 38 12.45 -5.08 2.58
N LYS A 39 13.51 -5.60 2.00
CA LYS A 39 14.91 -5.31 2.36
C LYS A 39 15.61 -4.60 1.23
N ALA A 40 16.42 -3.58 1.53
CA ALA A 40 17.31 -2.95 0.57
C ALA A 40 18.75 -3.35 0.81
N TYR A 41 19.45 -3.72 -0.26
CA TYR A 41 20.85 -4.10 -0.24
C TYR A 41 21.65 -3.22 -1.17
N LYS A 42 22.84 -2.80 -0.77
CA LYS A 42 23.78 -2.10 -1.64
C LYS A 42 24.41 -3.05 -2.63
N VAL A 43 24.57 -2.58 -3.87
CA VAL A 43 25.34 -3.25 -4.92
C VAL A 43 26.80 -2.86 -4.77
N LYS A 44 27.69 -3.85 -4.66
CA LYS A 44 29.15 -3.67 -4.58
C LYS A 44 29.76 -3.36 -5.95
N ASP A 45 31.02 -2.96 -5.96
CA ASP A 45 31.79 -2.67 -7.19
C ASP A 45 31.97 -3.91 -8.09
N ASP A 46 31.97 -5.11 -7.52
CA ASP A 46 32.04 -6.38 -8.23
C ASP A 46 30.66 -6.86 -8.77
N GLY A 47 29.59 -6.12 -8.52
CA GLY A 47 28.22 -6.44 -8.92
C GLY A 47 27.49 -7.38 -7.97
N ASP A 48 28.12 -7.84 -6.90
CA ASP A 48 27.47 -8.61 -5.83
C ASP A 48 26.75 -7.67 -4.83
N PHE A 49 26.12 -8.21 -3.83
CA PHE A 49 25.33 -7.47 -2.83
C PHE A 49 26.01 -7.49 -1.48
N GLU A 50 25.78 -6.43 -0.68
CA GLU A 50 26.16 -6.46 0.73
C GLU A 50 25.42 -7.59 1.46
N ALA A 51 26.11 -8.22 2.43
CA ALA A 51 25.57 -9.34 3.18
C ALA A 51 24.38 -8.95 4.09
N SER A 52 24.34 -7.68 4.52
CA SER A 52 23.29 -7.16 5.37
C SER A 52 22.48 -6.08 4.64
N PRO A 53 21.17 -6.03 4.84
CA PRO A 53 20.36 -4.95 4.27
C PRO A 53 20.68 -3.62 4.93
N THR A 54 20.61 -2.54 4.17
CA THR A 54 20.71 -1.17 4.68
C THR A 54 19.49 -0.77 5.49
N TRP A 55 18.33 -1.31 5.12
CA TRP A 55 17.08 -1.14 5.86
C TRP A 55 16.09 -2.28 5.56
N GLU A 56 15.11 -2.45 6.46
CA GLU A 56 13.98 -3.35 6.32
C GLU A 56 12.68 -2.57 6.65
N ALA A 57 11.74 -2.56 5.70
CA ALA A 57 10.55 -1.71 5.76
C ALA A 57 9.58 -2.06 6.91
N GLY A 58 9.41 -3.36 7.19
CA GLY A 58 8.50 -3.79 8.26
C GLY A 58 8.97 -3.33 9.65
N ALA A 59 10.30 -3.35 9.89
CA ALA A 59 10.89 -2.79 11.12
C ALA A 59 10.70 -1.27 11.18
N LYS A 60 10.87 -0.57 10.05
CA LYS A 60 10.62 0.88 9.98
C LYS A 60 9.18 1.26 10.28
N LEU A 61 8.21 0.45 9.84
CA LEU A 61 6.80 0.64 10.19
C LEU A 61 6.53 0.52 11.69
N LEU A 62 7.21 -0.42 12.38
CA LEU A 62 7.13 -0.56 13.83
C LEU A 62 7.67 0.68 14.56
N GLU A 63 8.79 1.23 14.10
CA GLU A 63 9.39 2.45 14.66
C GLU A 63 8.46 3.66 14.53
N THR A 64 7.72 3.78 13.42
CA THR A 64 6.85 4.94 13.13
C THR A 64 5.62 4.97 14.04
N GLY A 65 5.04 3.82 14.37
CA GLY A 65 3.80 3.71 15.14
C GLY A 65 2.54 4.14 14.39
N SER A 66 1.41 3.51 14.73
CA SER A 66 0.15 3.60 13.97
C SER A 66 -0.42 5.01 13.81
N ASN A 67 -0.25 5.88 14.82
CA ASN A 67 -0.81 7.23 14.81
C ASN A 67 -0.03 8.21 13.95
N ALA A 68 1.28 8.02 13.81
CA ALA A 68 2.15 8.88 13.00
C ALA A 68 2.09 8.57 11.50
N ARG A 69 1.62 7.38 11.14
CA ARG A 69 1.48 6.95 9.73
C ARG A 69 0.46 7.82 8.99
N LYS A 70 0.79 8.21 7.77
CA LYS A 70 -0.02 9.02 6.86
C LYS A 70 -0.73 8.09 5.89
N ILE A 71 -1.96 7.72 6.18
CA ILE A 71 -2.72 6.74 5.40
C ILE A 71 -4.02 7.37 4.93
N ILE A 72 -4.29 7.28 3.64
CA ILE A 72 -5.57 7.70 3.06
C ILE A 72 -6.33 6.52 2.48
N THR A 73 -7.61 6.72 2.26
CA THR A 73 -8.51 5.87 1.48
C THR A 73 -9.39 6.73 0.58
N ASN A 74 -10.28 6.10 -0.16
CA ASN A 74 -11.33 6.77 -0.92
C ASN A 74 -12.69 6.15 -0.63
N TYR A 75 -13.75 6.88 -0.91
CA TYR A 75 -15.13 6.41 -0.80
C TYR A 75 -15.97 6.92 -1.97
N GLY A 76 -17.11 6.25 -2.20
CA GLY A 76 -18.07 6.58 -3.26
C GLY A 76 -17.66 6.04 -4.64
N ASN A 77 -18.63 5.95 -5.52
CA ASN A 77 -18.48 5.62 -6.93
C ASN A 77 -18.72 6.89 -7.76
N GLY A 78 -17.95 7.09 -8.82
CA GLY A 78 -18.12 8.22 -9.76
C GLY A 78 -17.52 9.54 -9.27
N THR A 79 -18.03 10.13 -8.21
CA THR A 79 -17.49 11.34 -7.55
C THR A 79 -16.79 10.99 -6.26
N SER A 80 -16.02 9.95 -6.28
CA SER A 80 -15.29 9.48 -5.11
C SER A 80 -14.27 10.51 -4.61
N ALA A 81 -14.14 10.60 -3.30
CA ALA A 81 -13.22 11.52 -2.66
C ALA A 81 -12.18 10.77 -1.83
N GLY A 82 -10.94 11.29 -1.82
CA GLY A 82 -9.92 10.84 -0.89
C GLY A 82 -10.17 11.37 0.52
N VAL A 83 -9.95 10.54 1.52
CA VAL A 83 -10.13 10.88 2.94
C VAL A 83 -9.05 10.22 3.79
N ALA A 84 -8.74 10.80 4.95
CA ALA A 84 -7.85 10.16 5.93
C ALA A 84 -8.40 8.79 6.34
N PHE A 85 -7.56 7.75 6.33
CA PHE A 85 -7.96 6.41 6.77
C PHE A 85 -7.92 6.34 8.30
N ARG A 86 -8.82 7.10 8.95
CA ARG A 86 -9.06 7.13 10.41
C ARG A 86 -10.55 6.97 10.64
N TRP A 87 -10.93 6.15 11.61
CA TRP A 87 -12.35 5.83 11.83
C TRP A 87 -13.25 7.06 11.85
N ASP A 88 -12.88 8.08 12.60
CA ASP A 88 -13.66 9.31 12.75
C ASP A 88 -13.69 10.22 11.50
N SER A 89 -12.81 9.94 10.54
CA SER A 89 -12.74 10.64 9.26
C SER A 89 -13.49 9.90 8.14
N LEU A 90 -13.82 8.61 8.36
CA LEU A 90 -14.52 7.79 7.37
C LEU A 90 -15.99 8.14 7.31
N PRO A 91 -16.59 8.31 6.11
CA PRO A 91 -18.01 8.50 5.95
C PRO A 91 -18.84 7.31 6.45
N ALA A 92 -20.11 7.54 6.78
CA ALA A 92 -20.98 6.52 7.38
C ALA A 92 -21.22 5.29 6.47
N ASP A 93 -21.26 5.49 5.16
CA ASP A 93 -21.36 4.40 4.18
C ASP A 93 -20.10 3.52 4.16
N TYR A 94 -18.91 4.13 4.23
CA TYR A 94 -17.65 3.38 4.36
C TYR A 94 -17.60 2.62 5.68
N GLN A 95 -17.96 3.27 6.79
CA GLN A 95 -18.04 2.61 8.10
C GLN A 95 -18.99 1.41 8.08
N THR A 96 -20.13 1.54 7.38
CA THR A 96 -21.09 0.45 7.19
C THR A 96 -20.49 -0.68 6.36
N GLN A 97 -19.76 -0.38 5.30
CA GLN A 97 -19.06 -1.41 4.51
C GLN A 97 -18.04 -2.19 5.36
N VAL A 98 -17.28 -1.51 6.22
CA VAL A 98 -16.36 -2.18 7.16
C VAL A 98 -17.12 -3.10 8.11
N GLN A 99 -18.33 -2.71 8.55
CA GLN A 99 -19.11 -3.49 9.50
C GLN A 99 -19.82 -4.70 8.89
N THR A 100 -20.42 -4.52 7.72
CA THR A 100 -21.42 -5.47 7.18
C THR A 100 -21.31 -5.74 5.69
N GLY A 101 -20.40 -5.09 4.99
CA GLY A 101 -20.31 -5.15 3.53
C GLY A 101 -19.71 -6.43 2.98
N GLY A 102 -19.00 -7.21 3.80
CA GLY A 102 -18.31 -8.43 3.40
C GLY A 102 -18.95 -9.70 3.94
N ALA A 103 -18.26 -10.82 3.74
CA ALA A 103 -18.64 -12.14 4.27
C ALA A 103 -18.56 -12.22 5.80
N ILE A 104 -17.84 -11.32 6.44
CA ILE A 104 -17.65 -11.26 7.88
C ILE A 104 -18.24 -9.96 8.40
N THR A 105 -19.13 -10.05 9.37
CA THR A 105 -19.70 -8.89 10.04
C THR A 105 -18.96 -8.58 11.33
N VAL A 106 -18.85 -7.31 11.67
CA VAL A 106 -18.24 -6.82 12.90
C VAL A 106 -19.17 -5.81 13.58
N SER A 107 -19.25 -5.86 14.90
CA SER A 107 -20.06 -4.89 15.64
C SER A 107 -19.54 -3.46 15.49
N ALA A 108 -20.43 -2.47 15.63
CA ALA A 108 -20.07 -1.05 15.60
C ALA A 108 -18.96 -0.69 16.63
N ALA A 109 -18.91 -1.37 17.77
CA ALA A 109 -17.89 -1.17 18.79
C ALA A 109 -16.51 -1.74 18.39
N ASN A 110 -16.46 -2.69 17.47
CA ASN A 110 -15.21 -3.35 17.03
C ASN A 110 -14.73 -2.87 15.67
N ALA A 111 -15.58 -2.29 14.84
CA ALA A 111 -15.18 -1.79 13.53
C ALA A 111 -14.05 -0.73 13.59
N PRO A 112 -14.04 0.22 14.56
CA PRO A 112 -12.90 1.13 14.75
C PRO A 112 -11.57 0.39 15.00
N LYS A 113 -11.64 -0.76 15.72
CA LYS A 113 -10.46 -1.58 16.03
C LYS A 113 -9.88 -2.26 14.79
N VAL A 114 -10.73 -2.61 13.82
CA VAL A 114 -10.28 -3.12 12.52
C VAL A 114 -9.45 -2.06 11.78
N VAL A 115 -9.97 -0.83 11.70
CA VAL A 115 -9.26 0.28 11.08
C VAL A 115 -7.95 0.58 11.82
N ALA A 116 -7.96 0.62 13.14
CA ALA A 116 -6.76 0.81 13.96
C ALA A 116 -5.72 -0.29 13.72
N TYR A 117 -6.15 -1.56 13.67
CA TYR A 117 -5.28 -2.69 13.37
C TYR A 117 -4.63 -2.55 11.98
N VAL A 118 -5.42 -2.26 10.94
CA VAL A 118 -4.92 -2.07 9.58
C VAL A 118 -3.92 -0.92 9.54
N ARG A 119 -4.15 0.15 10.29
CA ARG A 119 -3.20 1.27 10.46
C ARG A 119 -1.89 0.87 11.16
N GLY A 120 -1.82 -0.29 11.81
CA GLY A 120 -0.62 -0.75 12.50
C GLY A 120 -0.72 -0.76 14.03
N ASP A 121 -1.89 -0.52 14.61
CA ASP A 121 -2.09 -0.63 16.06
C ASP A 121 -1.97 -2.10 16.49
N GLN A 122 -1.03 -2.36 17.39
CA GLN A 122 -0.75 -3.69 17.92
C GLN A 122 -1.40 -3.94 19.30
N SER A 123 -2.02 -2.93 19.90
CA SER A 123 -2.53 -3.00 21.27
C SER A 123 -3.60 -4.08 21.49
N LEU A 124 -4.24 -4.52 20.42
CA LEU A 124 -5.30 -5.54 20.43
C LEU A 124 -4.85 -6.90 19.86
N GLU A 125 -3.60 -7.02 19.46
CA GLU A 125 -3.06 -8.25 18.89
C GLU A 125 -2.98 -9.36 19.95
N GLY A 126 -3.34 -10.57 19.57
CA GLY A 126 -3.33 -11.74 20.45
C GLY A 126 -4.43 -11.76 21.52
N LEU A 127 -4.94 -10.62 21.98
CA LEU A 127 -5.89 -10.55 23.09
C LEU A 127 -7.34 -10.81 22.69
N ASN A 128 -7.76 -10.37 21.50
CA ASN A 128 -9.15 -10.47 21.05
C ASN A 128 -9.29 -11.34 19.80
N GLY A 129 -8.37 -12.27 19.60
CA GLY A 129 -8.33 -13.10 18.42
C GLY A 129 -7.84 -12.40 17.16
N LEU A 130 -7.38 -11.15 17.24
CA LEU A 130 -6.71 -10.49 16.15
C LEU A 130 -5.32 -11.12 15.96
N ARG A 131 -4.91 -11.25 14.71
CA ARG A 131 -3.61 -11.83 14.37
C ARG A 131 -2.47 -11.01 15.00
N GLN A 132 -1.55 -11.70 15.64
CA GLN A 132 -0.30 -11.10 16.09
C GLN A 132 0.65 -10.96 14.90
N ARG A 133 1.27 -9.79 14.77
CA ARG A 133 2.27 -9.48 13.74
C ARG A 133 3.64 -9.45 14.39
N ASP A 134 4.38 -10.54 14.21
CA ASP A 134 5.68 -10.71 14.84
C ASP A 134 6.79 -10.10 13.95
N GLY A 135 7.46 -9.05 14.46
CA GLY A 135 8.66 -8.47 13.86
C GLY A 135 8.46 -7.58 12.63
N SER A 136 7.26 -7.52 12.04
CA SER A 136 6.97 -6.63 10.90
C SER A 136 5.49 -6.29 10.82
N LEU A 137 5.18 -5.02 10.55
CA LEU A 137 3.80 -4.59 10.23
C LEU A 137 3.46 -4.74 8.74
N LEU A 138 4.45 -4.97 7.89
CA LEU A 138 4.24 -5.11 6.45
C LEU A 138 3.55 -6.44 6.14
N GLY A 139 2.53 -6.38 5.29
CA GLY A 139 1.89 -7.58 4.77
C GLY A 139 2.70 -8.29 3.69
N PRO A 140 2.36 -9.56 3.37
CA PRO A 140 3.03 -10.30 2.32
C PRO A 140 2.97 -9.58 0.97
N ILE A 141 4.12 -9.50 0.29
CA ILE A 141 4.23 -9.05 -1.09
C ILE A 141 4.35 -10.32 -1.94
N VAL A 142 3.30 -10.68 -2.70
CA VAL A 142 3.22 -11.99 -3.36
C VAL A 142 3.32 -11.88 -4.88
N ASN A 143 2.33 -11.28 -5.53
CA ASN A 143 2.30 -11.13 -6.99
C ASN A 143 2.65 -9.70 -7.44
N GLY A 144 2.46 -8.74 -6.57
CA GLY A 144 2.77 -7.34 -6.84
C GLY A 144 4.28 -7.07 -6.82
N THR A 145 4.71 -6.29 -7.79
CA THR A 145 6.11 -5.87 -7.94
C THR A 145 6.25 -4.42 -7.49
N PRO A 146 7.15 -4.09 -6.54
CA PRO A 146 7.41 -2.71 -6.17
C PRO A 146 7.89 -1.86 -7.35
N TRP A 147 7.54 -0.58 -7.34
CA TRP A 147 7.84 0.39 -8.40
C TRP A 147 8.60 1.59 -7.85
N ILE A 148 9.67 2.01 -8.53
CA ILE A 148 10.44 3.21 -8.13
C ILE A 148 9.95 4.40 -8.93
N GLN A 149 9.36 5.39 -8.24
CA GLN A 149 9.14 6.71 -8.77
C GLN A 149 10.42 7.51 -8.65
N GLY A 150 11.03 7.81 -9.78
CA GLY A 150 12.22 8.66 -9.89
C GLY A 150 11.91 10.08 -10.37
N PRO A 151 12.91 10.78 -10.90
CA PRO A 151 12.73 12.02 -11.65
C PRO A 151 11.77 11.84 -12.83
N PRO A 152 11.18 12.92 -13.37
CA PRO A 152 10.43 12.88 -14.61
C PRO A 152 11.24 12.30 -15.78
N SER A 153 10.57 11.70 -16.77
CA SER A 153 11.24 11.14 -17.94
C SER A 153 11.78 12.22 -18.85
N ALA A 154 13.04 12.12 -19.23
CA ALA A 154 13.62 13.03 -20.23
C ALA A 154 13.11 12.77 -21.66
N GLU A 155 12.49 11.62 -21.91
CA GLU A 155 12.02 11.23 -23.25
C GLU A 155 10.87 12.10 -23.78
N ILE A 156 10.07 12.69 -22.87
CA ILE A 156 8.96 13.58 -23.24
C ILE A 156 9.31 15.07 -23.13
N TYR A 157 10.60 15.39 -22.98
CA TYR A 157 11.10 16.76 -22.78
C TYR A 157 10.67 17.76 -23.86
N GLY A 158 10.50 17.32 -25.11
CA GLY A 158 10.02 18.16 -26.22
C GLY A 158 8.54 18.55 -26.17
N SER A 159 7.75 17.98 -25.28
CA SER A 159 6.32 18.30 -25.17
C SER A 159 6.09 19.66 -24.52
N THR A 160 5.06 20.39 -25.03
CA THR A 160 4.74 21.75 -24.54
C THR A 160 4.54 21.81 -23.03
N GLY A 161 5.32 22.65 -22.35
CA GLY A 161 5.29 22.86 -20.90
C GLY A 161 5.97 21.76 -20.08
N TYR A 162 6.46 20.68 -20.71
CA TYR A 162 7.12 19.61 -19.98
C TYR A 162 8.52 20.00 -19.49
N ALA A 163 9.23 20.85 -20.21
CA ALA A 163 10.56 21.31 -19.80
C ALA A 163 10.55 22.00 -18.42
N ASP A 164 9.53 22.83 -18.16
CA ASP A 164 9.38 23.50 -16.87
C ASP A 164 9.03 22.51 -15.77
N PHE A 165 8.11 21.59 -16.04
CA PHE A 165 7.78 20.50 -15.13
C PHE A 165 9.01 19.63 -14.81
N PHE A 166 9.80 19.24 -15.82
CA PHE A 166 11.03 18.49 -15.65
C PHE A 166 12.05 19.26 -14.80
N ALA A 167 12.31 20.52 -15.14
CA ALA A 167 13.27 21.34 -14.41
C ALA A 167 12.92 21.46 -12.92
N LYS A 168 11.63 21.58 -12.59
CA LYS A 168 11.11 21.66 -11.23
C LYS A 168 11.20 20.34 -10.47
N ASN A 169 11.00 19.22 -11.15
CA ASN A 169 10.84 17.91 -10.52
C ASN A 169 12.06 16.97 -10.67
N LYS A 170 13.11 17.36 -11.41
CA LYS A 170 14.29 16.51 -11.67
C LYS A 170 15.06 16.07 -10.41
N ALA A 171 14.94 16.82 -9.31
CA ALA A 171 15.58 16.52 -8.03
C ALA A 171 14.57 16.03 -6.95
N ARG A 172 13.33 15.72 -7.35
CA ARG A 172 12.32 15.25 -6.38
C ARG A 172 12.77 13.98 -5.65
N GLN A 173 12.28 13.82 -4.44
CA GLN A 173 12.49 12.62 -3.63
C GLN A 173 12.06 11.36 -4.40
N ARG A 174 12.94 10.37 -4.44
CA ARG A 174 12.61 9.04 -4.98
C ARG A 174 11.76 8.27 -3.99
N VAL A 175 10.73 7.60 -4.49
CA VAL A 175 9.76 6.84 -3.70
C VAL A 175 9.66 5.42 -4.24
N LEU A 176 9.69 4.43 -3.33
CA LEU A 176 9.43 3.04 -3.64
C LEU A 176 7.97 2.72 -3.30
N TRP A 177 7.15 2.50 -4.31
CA TRP A 177 5.76 2.11 -4.18
C TRP A 177 5.65 0.59 -4.07
N VAL A 178 5.02 0.10 -3.02
CA VAL A 178 5.01 -1.31 -2.65
C VAL A 178 3.58 -1.78 -2.39
N PRO A 179 3.03 -2.62 -3.26
CA PRO A 179 1.75 -3.25 -3.00
C PRO A 179 1.93 -4.38 -1.98
N ALA A 180 1.07 -4.42 -0.96
CA ALA A 180 1.15 -5.43 0.08
C ALA A 180 -0.22 -5.98 0.47
N ASN A 181 -0.24 -7.23 0.92
CA ASN A 181 -1.45 -7.94 1.29
C ASN A 181 -1.86 -7.72 2.77
N ASP A 182 -1.51 -6.56 3.30
CA ASP A 182 -2.12 -5.93 4.49
C ASP A 182 -3.21 -4.90 4.12
N GLY A 183 -3.57 -4.84 2.84
CA GLY A 183 -4.59 -3.97 2.30
C GLY A 183 -4.10 -2.60 1.84
N MET A 184 -2.77 -2.39 1.70
CA MET A 184 -2.20 -1.10 1.38
C MET A 184 -1.25 -1.11 0.18
N LEU A 185 -1.24 0.02 -0.53
CA LEU A 185 -0.12 0.44 -1.35
C LEU A 185 0.74 1.38 -0.49
N HIS A 186 1.95 0.96 -0.16
CA HIS A 186 2.90 1.74 0.63
C HIS A 186 3.82 2.58 -0.26
N ALA A 187 4.26 3.71 0.26
CA ALA A 187 5.27 4.58 -0.32
C ALA A 187 6.44 4.71 0.65
N PHE A 188 7.57 4.11 0.33
CA PHE A 188 8.79 4.17 1.15
C PHE A 188 9.83 5.10 0.55
N ASN A 189 10.58 5.77 1.43
CA ASN A 189 11.81 6.46 1.06
C ASN A 189 12.84 5.42 0.61
N VAL A 190 13.32 5.53 -0.64
CA VAL A 190 14.27 4.54 -1.20
C VAL A 190 15.59 4.49 -0.42
N THR A 191 15.99 5.57 0.25
CA THR A 191 17.26 5.68 0.96
C THR A 191 17.17 5.17 2.40
N THR A 192 16.06 5.49 3.11
CA THR A 192 15.94 5.23 4.55
C THR A 192 15.00 4.08 4.90
N GLY A 193 14.15 3.65 3.96
CA GLY A 193 13.12 2.66 4.21
C GLY A 193 11.94 3.15 5.05
N GLU A 194 11.92 4.43 5.43
CA GLU A 194 10.80 5.03 6.15
C GLU A 194 9.56 5.12 5.29
N GLU A 195 8.39 4.81 5.85
CA GLU A 195 7.13 5.02 5.16
C GLU A 195 6.81 6.52 5.10
N LEU A 196 6.69 7.03 3.89
CA LEU A 196 6.30 8.40 3.61
C LEU A 196 4.78 8.56 3.61
N PHE A 197 4.07 7.52 3.15
CA PHE A 197 2.64 7.52 2.90
C PHE A 197 2.12 6.11 2.61
N ALA A 198 0.82 5.87 2.80
CA ALA A 198 0.15 4.68 2.32
C ALA A 198 -1.28 4.97 1.82
N TYR A 199 -1.79 4.10 0.97
CA TYR A 199 -3.14 4.17 0.44
C TYR A 199 -3.86 2.84 0.58
N VAL A 200 -5.06 2.86 1.19
CA VAL A 200 -5.99 1.74 1.26
C VAL A 200 -7.06 1.93 0.17
N PRO A 201 -7.10 1.12 -0.88
CA PRO A 201 -8.14 1.23 -1.90
C PRO A 201 -9.55 1.08 -1.31
N GLY A 202 -10.44 2.02 -1.63
CA GLY A 202 -11.81 2.01 -1.09
C GLY A 202 -12.61 0.76 -1.46
N ALA A 203 -12.29 0.14 -2.61
CA ALA A 203 -12.85 -1.14 -3.02
C ALA A 203 -12.60 -2.29 -2.02
N LEU A 204 -11.68 -2.12 -1.08
CA LEU A 204 -11.40 -3.10 -0.02
C LEU A 204 -12.20 -2.86 1.27
N ALA A 205 -13.02 -1.81 1.35
CA ALA A 205 -13.69 -1.43 2.59
C ALA A 205 -14.46 -2.60 3.25
N ASN A 206 -15.16 -3.38 2.46
CA ASN A 206 -15.94 -4.54 2.90
C ASN A 206 -15.08 -5.79 3.25
N ARG A 207 -13.77 -5.74 2.97
CA ARG A 207 -12.84 -6.84 3.23
C ARG A 207 -11.81 -6.52 4.30
N LEU A 208 -11.77 -5.29 4.81
CA LEU A 208 -10.78 -4.87 5.82
C LEU A 208 -10.83 -5.74 7.09
N VAL A 209 -12.02 -6.22 7.46
CA VAL A 209 -12.21 -7.11 8.62
C VAL A 209 -11.48 -8.46 8.46
N GLU A 210 -11.23 -8.90 7.24
CA GLU A 210 -10.52 -10.15 6.95
C GLU A 210 -9.04 -10.06 7.32
N ILE A 211 -8.42 -8.88 7.19
CA ILE A 211 -6.97 -8.67 7.38
C ILE A 211 -6.50 -9.09 8.77
N PRO A 212 -7.10 -8.62 9.87
CA PRO A 212 -6.71 -9.06 11.21
C PRO A 212 -7.10 -10.51 11.50
N LEU A 213 -7.90 -11.14 10.66
CA LEU A 213 -8.37 -12.52 10.82
C LEU A 213 -7.60 -13.53 9.98
N GLN A 214 -6.73 -13.08 9.08
CA GLN A 214 -5.87 -13.99 8.30
C GLN A 214 -5.12 -14.94 9.23
N ARG A 215 -5.10 -16.22 8.85
CA ARG A 215 -4.44 -17.25 9.64
C ARG A 215 -3.15 -17.67 8.95
N GLY A 216 -2.06 -17.64 9.73
CA GLY A 216 -0.89 -18.44 9.43
C GLY A 216 -1.16 -19.94 9.67
N THR A 217 -0.14 -20.77 9.61
CA THR A 217 -0.23 -22.23 9.85
C THR A 217 -0.59 -22.60 11.28
N THR A 218 -0.49 -21.69 12.23
CA THR A 218 -0.90 -21.91 13.62
C THR A 218 -2.41 -21.77 13.75
N ALA A 219 -3.07 -22.87 14.14
CA ALA A 219 -4.49 -22.87 14.45
C ALA A 219 -4.80 -21.79 15.51
N ARG A 220 -5.59 -20.78 15.14
CA ARG A 220 -6.07 -19.82 16.11
C ARG A 220 -7.29 -20.36 16.76
N THR A 221 -7.24 -20.45 18.08
CA THR A 221 -8.42 -20.55 18.91
C THR A 221 -9.35 -19.39 18.56
N LYS A 222 -10.62 -19.73 18.36
CA LYS A 222 -11.74 -18.84 18.04
C LYS A 222 -11.56 -17.42 18.52
N LEU A 223 -12.03 -16.45 17.75
CA LEU A 223 -12.39 -15.09 18.20
C LEU A 223 -13.49 -15.16 19.27
N ALA A 224 -13.22 -15.89 20.35
CA ALA A 224 -14.15 -16.08 21.45
C ALA A 224 -14.31 -14.76 22.18
N GLY A 225 -15.49 -14.16 22.10
CA GLY A 225 -15.84 -12.96 22.82
C GLY A 225 -15.75 -11.64 22.05
N ALA A 226 -15.17 -11.57 20.87
CA ALA A 226 -15.40 -10.47 19.94
C ALA A 226 -16.71 -10.74 19.20
N ASN A 227 -17.56 -9.74 19.04
CA ASN A 227 -18.78 -9.85 18.25
C ASN A 227 -18.46 -9.87 16.72
N PHE A 228 -17.52 -10.74 16.35
CA PHE A 228 -17.24 -11.10 14.97
C PHE A 228 -18.06 -12.34 14.69
N THR A 229 -19.21 -12.18 14.07
CA THR A 229 -20.00 -13.33 13.62
C THR A 229 -19.38 -13.82 12.32
N SER A 230 -18.66 -14.93 12.37
CA SER A 230 -18.10 -15.55 11.17
C SER A 230 -19.09 -16.55 10.58
N GLY A 231 -19.51 -16.31 9.36
CA GLY A 231 -20.20 -17.33 8.58
C GLY A 231 -19.26 -18.32 7.88
N ALA A 232 -17.96 -18.04 7.77
CA ALA A 232 -17.10 -18.76 6.84
C ALA A 232 -15.67 -19.10 7.34
N THR A 233 -15.25 -18.68 8.52
CA THR A 233 -13.83 -18.73 8.89
C THR A 233 -13.37 -20.05 9.52
N GLU A 234 -14.26 -20.97 9.86
CA GLU A 234 -13.88 -22.24 10.47
C GLU A 234 -13.15 -23.20 9.51
N ASN A 235 -13.32 -23.03 8.20
CA ASN A 235 -12.78 -23.92 7.17
C ASN A 235 -11.73 -23.25 6.26
N GLN A 236 -11.17 -22.10 6.64
CA GLN A 236 -10.12 -21.50 5.82
C GLN A 236 -8.81 -22.28 5.97
N PRO A 237 -8.12 -22.59 4.86
CA PRO A 237 -6.85 -23.31 4.93
C PRO A 237 -5.84 -22.50 5.74
N THR A 238 -5.17 -23.16 6.68
CA THR A 238 -4.01 -22.57 7.37
C THR A 238 -2.88 -22.33 6.36
N GLY A 239 -2.15 -21.23 6.51
CA GLY A 239 -1.02 -20.89 5.63
C GLY A 239 -1.41 -20.19 4.33
N THR A 240 -2.69 -19.84 4.12
CA THR A 240 -3.12 -19.09 2.94
C THR A 240 -2.97 -17.59 3.17
N VAL A 241 -2.17 -16.94 2.34
CA VAL A 241 -2.14 -15.48 2.24
C VAL A 241 -3.28 -15.04 1.31
N TRP A 242 -4.18 -14.23 1.84
CA TRP A 242 -5.25 -13.66 1.02
C TRP A 242 -4.77 -12.42 0.30
N PRO A 243 -5.02 -12.30 -1.01
CA PRO A 243 -4.64 -11.12 -1.76
C PRO A 243 -5.58 -9.95 -1.47
N TYR A 244 -5.00 -8.75 -1.35
CA TYR A 244 -5.70 -7.48 -1.21
C TYR A 244 -5.16 -6.45 -2.20
N VAL A 245 -3.99 -5.87 -1.95
CA VAL A 245 -3.28 -5.02 -2.92
C VAL A 245 -2.14 -5.85 -3.49
N ASP A 246 -2.40 -6.49 -4.61
CA ASP A 246 -1.56 -7.56 -5.16
C ASP A 246 -1.19 -7.30 -6.64
N GLY A 247 -1.57 -6.14 -7.18
CA GLY A 247 -1.25 -5.70 -8.53
C GLY A 247 -0.04 -4.77 -8.59
N ASN A 248 0.60 -4.68 -9.76
CA ASN A 248 1.77 -3.85 -9.97
C ASN A 248 1.36 -2.37 -10.08
N PRO A 249 1.89 -1.46 -9.24
CA PRO A 249 1.76 -0.04 -9.45
C PRO A 249 2.74 0.43 -10.52
N PHE A 250 2.43 1.54 -11.18
CA PHE A 250 3.40 2.28 -11.98
C PHE A 250 3.09 3.77 -11.98
N THR A 251 4.08 4.62 -12.25
CA THR A 251 3.91 6.06 -12.36
C THR A 251 4.19 6.54 -13.77
N ALA A 252 3.42 7.53 -14.22
CA ALA A 252 3.64 8.21 -15.49
C ALA A 252 3.41 9.71 -15.34
N ASP A 253 4.15 10.48 -16.12
CA ASP A 253 3.89 11.91 -16.25
C ASP A 253 2.79 12.12 -17.28
N VAL A 254 1.72 12.81 -16.87
CA VAL A 254 0.52 13.03 -17.67
C VAL A 254 0.19 14.51 -17.74
N LYS A 255 -0.30 14.96 -18.89
CA LYS A 255 -0.80 16.32 -19.05
C LYS A 255 -2.28 16.37 -18.71
N VAL A 256 -2.59 17.04 -17.62
CA VAL A 256 -3.97 17.17 -17.11
C VAL A 256 -4.53 18.50 -17.51
N THR A 257 -5.72 18.50 -18.14
CA THR A 257 -6.44 19.73 -18.48
C THR A 257 -7.37 20.11 -17.34
N SER A 258 -7.28 21.36 -16.88
CA SER A 258 -8.15 21.95 -15.87
C SER A 258 -8.71 23.26 -16.41
N GLY A 259 -9.94 23.25 -16.90
CA GLY A 259 -10.51 24.41 -17.60
C GLY A 259 -9.79 24.74 -18.88
N ALA A 260 -9.30 25.99 -19.03
CA ALA A 260 -8.51 26.44 -20.17
C ALA A 260 -7.02 26.09 -20.07
N ASP A 261 -6.56 25.68 -18.91
CA ASP A 261 -5.15 25.42 -18.61
C ASP A 261 -4.83 23.92 -18.67
N SER A 262 -3.59 23.62 -18.96
CA SER A 262 -3.05 22.26 -18.90
C SER A 262 -1.77 22.25 -18.09
N VAL A 263 -1.67 21.33 -17.15
CA VAL A 263 -0.52 21.18 -16.26
C VAL A 263 -0.02 19.74 -16.28
N TRP A 264 1.29 19.56 -16.24
CA TRP A 264 1.90 18.26 -16.10
C TRP A 264 1.84 17.78 -14.65
N ARG A 265 1.48 16.53 -14.47
CA ARG A 265 1.39 15.84 -13.18
C ARG A 265 2.04 14.47 -13.28
N THR A 266 2.48 13.92 -12.18
CA THR A 266 2.83 12.50 -12.08
C THR A 266 1.69 11.76 -11.44
N TYR A 267 1.06 10.83 -12.19
CA TYR A 267 0.03 9.95 -11.66
C TYR A 267 0.61 8.56 -11.42
N LEU A 268 0.18 7.97 -10.32
CA LEU A 268 0.35 6.55 -10.05
C LEU A 268 -0.95 5.85 -10.42
N LEU A 269 -0.82 4.78 -11.20
CA LEU A 269 -1.88 3.82 -11.46
C LEU A 269 -1.58 2.54 -10.70
N GLY A 270 -2.58 1.99 -10.02
CA GLY A 270 -2.48 0.73 -9.31
C GLY A 270 -3.73 -0.12 -9.51
N THR A 271 -3.58 -1.41 -9.26
CA THR A 271 -4.68 -2.39 -9.32
C THR A 271 -4.66 -3.27 -8.08
N LEU A 272 -5.79 -3.93 -7.81
CA LEU A 272 -5.82 -4.94 -6.76
C LEU A 272 -5.24 -6.29 -7.20
N GLY A 273 -5.05 -6.51 -8.52
CA GLY A 273 -4.60 -7.80 -9.02
C GLY A 273 -5.52 -8.92 -8.54
N ARG A 274 -4.98 -9.95 -7.91
CA ARG A 274 -5.78 -11.03 -7.32
C ARG A 274 -6.62 -10.59 -6.11
N GLY A 275 -6.38 -9.41 -5.57
CA GLY A 275 -7.11 -8.87 -4.42
C GLY A 275 -8.50 -8.37 -4.74
N GLY A 276 -8.83 -8.18 -6.01
CA GLY A 276 -10.16 -7.73 -6.41
C GLY A 276 -10.18 -7.02 -7.77
N LYS A 277 -11.35 -6.61 -8.17
CA LYS A 277 -11.61 -5.95 -9.45
C LYS A 277 -11.65 -4.44 -9.26
N ALA A 278 -10.49 -3.82 -9.18
CA ALA A 278 -10.37 -2.37 -9.10
C ALA A 278 -9.05 -1.87 -9.70
N VAL A 279 -9.14 -0.72 -10.34
CA VAL A 279 -8.03 0.11 -10.79
C VAL A 279 -8.19 1.48 -10.15
N TYR A 280 -7.11 2.12 -9.74
CA TYR A 280 -7.15 3.42 -9.09
C TYR A 280 -6.01 4.32 -9.56
N ALA A 281 -6.22 5.63 -9.43
CA ALA A 281 -5.21 6.64 -9.74
C ALA A 281 -5.00 7.60 -8.57
N LEU A 282 -3.72 7.90 -8.31
CA LEU A 282 -3.27 8.88 -7.32
C LEU A 282 -2.40 9.94 -7.98
N ASP A 283 -2.55 11.20 -7.59
CA ASP A 283 -1.62 12.27 -7.95
C ASP A 283 -0.43 12.23 -6.99
N VAL A 284 0.69 11.79 -7.48
CA VAL A 284 1.93 11.65 -6.72
C VAL A 284 3.00 12.66 -7.15
N SER A 285 2.55 13.80 -7.68
CA SER A 285 3.43 14.90 -8.05
C SER A 285 4.16 15.55 -6.85
N MET A 286 3.68 15.27 -5.63
CA MET A 286 4.21 15.80 -4.36
C MET A 286 4.11 17.33 -4.23
N SER A 287 3.20 17.96 -4.97
CA SER A 287 2.96 19.41 -4.87
C SER A 287 1.54 19.77 -5.31
N ALA A 288 1.01 20.86 -4.74
CA ALA A 288 -0.30 21.39 -5.12
C ALA A 288 -0.31 21.86 -6.59
N ASP A 289 0.76 22.55 -7.00
CA ASP A 289 1.04 22.95 -8.37
C ASP A 289 2.48 22.60 -8.73
N PRO A 290 2.70 21.54 -9.55
CA PRO A 290 4.05 21.12 -9.92
C PRO A 290 4.85 22.11 -10.76
N LEU A 291 4.24 23.17 -11.29
CA LEU A 291 4.94 24.23 -12.02
C LEU A 291 5.45 25.35 -11.12
N THR A 292 4.75 25.64 -10.04
CA THR A 292 5.06 26.79 -9.16
C THR A 292 5.60 26.38 -7.80
N THR A 293 5.23 25.19 -7.32
CA THR A 293 5.60 24.69 -5.99
C THR A 293 6.67 23.60 -6.09
N ASP A 294 7.71 23.68 -5.27
CA ASP A 294 8.71 22.63 -5.21
C ASP A 294 8.09 21.31 -4.69
N PRO A 295 8.44 20.16 -5.32
CA PRO A 295 7.93 18.87 -4.88
C PRO A 295 8.46 18.54 -3.49
N ALA A 296 7.55 18.18 -2.58
CA ALA A 296 7.89 17.76 -1.22
C ALA A 296 7.06 16.56 -0.79
N VAL A 297 7.70 15.54 -0.22
CA VAL A 297 7.02 14.34 0.27
C VAL A 297 6.01 14.64 1.39
N SER A 298 6.14 15.79 2.06
CA SER A 298 5.15 16.25 3.04
C SER A 298 3.77 16.50 2.43
N TYR A 299 3.68 16.68 1.10
CA TYR A 299 2.41 16.77 0.39
C TYR A 299 1.64 15.44 0.41
N LEU A 300 2.33 14.30 0.46
CA LEU A 300 1.74 12.99 0.68
C LEU A 300 1.30 12.89 2.14
N SER A 301 0.07 13.32 2.41
CA SER A 301 -0.46 13.47 3.77
C SER A 301 -1.98 13.24 3.80
N GLU A 302 -2.50 12.96 4.99
CA GLU A 302 -3.94 12.78 5.20
C GLU A 302 -4.74 14.06 4.92
N SER A 303 -4.16 15.24 5.16
CA SER A 303 -4.81 16.53 4.85
C SER A 303 -4.99 16.80 3.36
N ASN A 304 -4.17 16.18 2.52
CA ASN A 304 -4.22 16.32 1.07
C ASN A 304 -4.93 15.14 0.38
N ALA A 305 -5.61 14.28 1.14
CA ALA A 305 -6.24 13.06 0.62
C ALA A 305 -7.13 13.31 -0.61
N ALA A 306 -7.96 14.36 -0.58
CA ALA A 306 -8.85 14.72 -1.69
C ALA A 306 -8.09 15.18 -2.94
N SER A 307 -6.90 15.77 -2.78
CA SER A 307 -6.06 16.19 -3.91
C SER A 307 -5.21 15.05 -4.46
N ILE A 308 -4.81 14.11 -3.61
CA ILE A 308 -4.00 12.94 -3.97
C ILE A 308 -4.85 11.91 -4.70
N PHE A 309 -6.01 11.55 -4.17
CA PHE A 309 -6.90 10.59 -4.81
C PHE A 309 -7.55 11.21 -6.06
N LYS A 310 -7.53 10.50 -7.19
CA LYS A 310 -8.12 10.99 -8.45
C LYS A 310 -9.37 10.23 -8.84
N TRP A 311 -9.28 8.93 -8.94
CA TRP A 311 -10.41 8.07 -9.28
C TRP A 311 -10.11 6.61 -8.92
N GLN A 312 -11.18 5.86 -8.79
CA GLN A 312 -11.20 4.40 -8.73
C GLN A 312 -12.25 3.90 -9.69
N PHE A 313 -11.95 2.83 -10.39
CA PHE A 313 -12.84 2.12 -11.29
C PHE A 313 -12.93 0.67 -10.85
N THR A 314 -14.14 0.15 -10.72
CA THR A 314 -14.42 -1.16 -10.14
C THR A 314 -15.37 -1.97 -11.02
N SER A 315 -15.63 -3.22 -10.63
CA SER A 315 -16.66 -4.03 -11.27
C SER A 315 -18.10 -3.50 -11.08
N ASP A 316 -18.30 -2.54 -10.19
CA ASP A 316 -19.60 -1.85 -10.05
C ASP A 316 -19.80 -0.79 -11.15
N ASP A 317 -18.68 -0.27 -11.71
CA ASP A 317 -18.71 0.66 -12.83
C ASP A 317 -18.81 -0.09 -14.17
N ASP A 318 -18.17 -1.26 -14.27
CA ASP A 318 -18.24 -2.14 -15.44
C ASP A 318 -18.06 -3.61 -15.01
N ALA A 319 -19.10 -4.41 -15.21
CA ALA A 319 -19.12 -5.82 -14.84
C ALA A 319 -18.07 -6.68 -15.58
N ASP A 320 -17.61 -6.22 -16.74
CA ASP A 320 -16.60 -6.90 -17.57
C ASP A 320 -15.16 -6.62 -17.08
N LEU A 321 -14.98 -5.76 -16.06
CA LEU A 321 -13.67 -5.56 -15.47
C LEU A 321 -13.14 -6.88 -14.89
N GLY A 322 -12.08 -7.40 -15.49
CA GLY A 322 -11.38 -8.61 -15.07
C GLY A 322 -10.41 -8.35 -13.87
N TYR A 323 -9.64 -9.37 -13.55
CA TYR A 323 -8.55 -9.31 -12.57
C TYR A 323 -7.29 -8.72 -13.17
#